data_fc4401fc6fed4c8e15a1c51ee69269dc
#
_entry.id   fc4401fc6fed4c8e15a1c51ee69269dc
#
_cell.length_a   1.000
_cell.length_b   1.000
_cell.length_c   1.000
_cell.angle_alpha   90.00
_cell.angle_beta   90.00
_cell.angle_gamma   90.00
#
_symmetry.space_group_name_H-M   'P 1'
#
loop_
_entity.id
_entity.type
_entity.pdbx_description
1 polymer ?
#
loop_
_entity_poly.entity_id
_entity_poly.type
_entity_poly.pdbx_seq_one_letter_code
_entity_poly.pdbx_strand_id
1 'polypeptide(L)'
;MHIRISPALFLTVNAMTRSRLLLIALCSSLLFPPTLLAAPSADDVAVRELGNGLRVIVKPDRRAPVVVSMVWYRIGSMDEHNGITGVAHVLEHMMFKGTRSVPAGEFSKLIAAAGGRDNAFTSRDYTAYFQILQKSELPLSLRLEADRMSNLVLSREEFAKEIKVVMEERRWRTDDRPQSVVYERLMATALQAHPYRHPVIGWMSDLETLTVEDTQRFYDQWYGPNNATVVIVGDVVAEEVFALAQKYFGRIPRKALPQRKVQNEPPQLGIRRLTVKVPAEQAQVLMAWRVPRLQKPAEEWEPYALDMLEGVLSGNAAARLPQRLVRDERIAVSAGAGYEGVGRGPGFFLLAGTPVAGRSAADMEAALRRELQRVVDEGVSEAELNRVKAQIISADVYQRDSMFFQARMIGVLETVGLSYRDLDLFIERLQKITAEQVREVARKYLVDDQLTVAYLDPQPLAAAPPRAAPPAGARHGN
;
A
#
# COMPACT_ATOMS: atom_id res chain seq x y z
N MET A 1 7.00 11.21 -5.79
CA MET A 1 6.33 9.91 -5.99
C MET A 1 5.32 9.75 -4.89
N HIS A 2 4.05 10.00 -5.21
CA HIS A 2 3.00 9.52 -4.34
C HIS A 2 3.07 8.01 -4.40
N ILE A 3 3.83 7.38 -3.50
CA ILE A 3 3.71 5.95 -3.28
C ILE A 3 2.34 5.76 -2.63
N ARG A 4 1.31 5.85 -3.45
CA ARG A 4 -0.04 5.46 -3.09
C ARG A 4 -0.09 3.94 -3.05
N ILE A 5 0.39 3.41 -1.95
CA ILE A 5 0.27 1.98 -1.67
C ILE A 5 -1.09 1.80 -1.01
N SER A 6 -2.16 1.70 -1.80
CA SER A 6 -3.40 1.03 -1.36
C SER A 6 -4.45 1.00 -2.47
N PRO A 7 -5.12 -0.12 -2.71
CA PRO A 7 -6.37 -0.18 -3.46
C PRO A 7 -7.55 0.51 -2.76
N ALA A 8 -7.38 0.97 -1.52
CA ALA A 8 -8.43 1.63 -0.73
C ALA A 8 -8.76 3.07 -1.16
N LEU A 9 -8.02 3.65 -2.14
CA LEU A 9 -8.14 5.08 -2.47
C LEU A 9 -9.36 5.46 -3.31
N PHE A 10 -10.12 4.51 -3.78
CA PHE A 10 -11.37 4.80 -4.51
C PHE A 10 -12.62 4.92 -3.62
N LEU A 11 -12.50 4.85 -2.30
CA LEU A 11 -13.66 4.68 -1.40
C LEU A 11 -13.97 5.84 -0.46
N THR A 12 -13.19 6.93 -0.41
CA THR A 12 -13.50 8.04 0.50
C THR A 12 -13.40 9.40 -0.16
N VAL A 13 -14.43 9.79 -0.88
CA VAL A 13 -14.83 11.19 -1.00
C VAL A 13 -16.12 11.34 -0.20
N ASN A 14 -16.02 11.57 1.08
CA ASN A 14 -17.14 12.09 1.88
C ASN A 14 -16.74 13.40 2.55
N ALA A 15 -17.65 14.33 2.35
CA ALA A 15 -17.65 15.72 2.75
C ALA A 15 -17.23 15.96 4.20
N MET A 16 -16.35 16.94 4.43
CA MET A 16 -16.30 17.70 5.66
C MET A 16 -16.64 19.17 5.42
N THR A 17 -17.72 19.55 6.03
CA THR A 17 -18.33 20.86 6.08
C THR A 17 -17.46 21.91 6.76
N ARG A 18 -17.63 23.11 6.25
CA ARG A 18 -16.99 24.37 6.66
C ARG A 18 -17.27 24.74 8.12
N SER A 19 -16.28 25.28 8.81
CA SER A 19 -16.46 26.32 9.82
C SER A 19 -15.35 27.36 9.73
N ARG A 20 -15.75 28.58 9.44
CA ARG A 20 -14.91 29.77 9.46
C ARG A 20 -14.81 30.26 10.90
N LEU A 21 -13.62 30.64 11.33
CA LEU A 21 -13.42 31.66 12.37
C LEU A 21 -12.19 32.49 12.05
N LEU A 22 -12.44 33.74 11.72
CA LEU A 22 -11.45 34.82 11.67
C LEU A 22 -11.00 35.13 13.11
N LEU A 23 -9.69 35.18 13.34
CA LEU A 23 -9.11 35.96 14.43
C LEU A 23 -7.89 36.71 13.91
N ILE A 24 -8.04 38.03 13.84
CA ILE A 24 -6.98 39.01 13.60
C ILE A 24 -6.29 39.20 14.96
N ALA A 25 -5.00 38.91 15.03
CA ALA A 25 -4.15 39.38 16.10
C ALA A 25 -2.88 39.98 15.52
N LEU A 26 -2.76 41.27 15.68
CA LEU A 26 -1.59 42.10 15.43
C LEU A 26 -0.52 41.72 16.47
N CYS A 27 0.65 41.27 16.06
CA CYS A 27 1.81 41.21 16.96
C CYS A 27 3.10 41.55 16.23
N SER A 28 3.79 42.41 16.88
CA SER A 28 5.02 43.10 16.58
C SER A 28 6.18 42.21 16.12
N SER A 29 6.88 42.68 15.12
CA SER A 29 8.12 42.15 14.54
C SER A 29 9.28 42.14 15.56
N LEU A 30 9.68 40.93 15.97
CA LEU A 30 11.04 40.65 16.45
C LEU A 30 11.73 39.83 15.38
N LEU A 31 12.70 40.43 14.69
CA LEU A 31 13.60 39.81 13.72
C LEU A 31 14.53 38.83 14.46
N PHE A 32 14.11 37.56 14.52
CA PHE A 32 15.04 36.45 14.66
C PHE A 32 15.34 35.91 13.26
N PRO A 33 16.62 35.68 12.90
CA PRO A 33 16.91 35.03 11.65
C PRO A 33 16.32 33.60 11.74
N PRO A 34 15.61 33.12 10.70
CA PRO A 34 15.18 31.74 10.66
C PRO A 34 16.44 30.87 10.59
N THR A 35 16.77 30.17 11.65
CA THR A 35 17.61 29.00 11.55
C THR A 35 16.87 28.03 10.64
N LEU A 36 17.27 27.94 9.38
CA LEU A 36 16.89 26.85 8.51
C LEU A 36 17.37 25.55 9.19
N LEU A 37 16.47 24.88 9.90
CA LEU A 37 16.65 23.50 10.23
C LEU A 37 16.73 22.74 8.90
N ALA A 38 17.93 22.34 8.52
CA ALA A 38 18.13 21.49 7.35
C ALA A 38 17.21 20.26 7.49
N ALA A 39 16.44 19.99 6.44
CA ALA A 39 15.67 18.75 6.38
C ALA A 39 16.66 17.58 6.57
N PRO A 40 16.29 16.56 7.40
CA PRO A 40 17.16 15.40 7.60
C PRO A 40 17.48 14.75 6.25
N SER A 41 18.77 14.66 5.94
CA SER A 41 19.25 14.04 4.69
C SER A 41 19.21 12.52 4.79
N ALA A 42 19.28 11.83 3.64
CA ALA A 42 19.43 10.38 3.61
C ALA A 42 20.73 9.89 4.32
N ASP A 43 21.67 10.78 4.53
CA ASP A 43 22.96 10.52 5.20
C ASP A 43 22.83 10.26 6.71
N ASP A 44 21.69 10.61 7.33
CA ASP A 44 21.44 10.36 8.75
C ASP A 44 20.97 8.92 9.05
N VAL A 45 20.82 8.06 8.04
CA VAL A 45 20.33 6.69 8.19
C VAL A 45 21.51 5.73 8.40
N ALA A 46 21.54 5.08 9.57
CA ALA A 46 22.50 4.03 9.87
C ALA A 46 21.95 2.63 9.54
N VAL A 47 22.81 1.76 8.99
CA VAL A 47 22.43 0.40 8.60
C VAL A 47 23.43 -0.60 9.12
N ARG A 48 22.93 -1.71 9.66
CA ARG A 48 23.74 -2.86 10.07
C ARG A 48 23.05 -4.17 9.69
N GLU A 49 23.82 -5.10 9.18
CA GLU A 49 23.38 -6.49 9.00
C GLU A 49 23.96 -7.34 10.13
N LEU A 50 23.10 -8.08 10.82
CA LEU A 50 23.53 -9.00 11.88
C LEU A 50 24.06 -10.30 11.27
N GLY A 51 24.85 -11.06 12.04
CA GLY A 51 25.46 -12.32 11.58
C GLY A 51 24.44 -13.37 11.08
N ASN A 52 23.20 -13.29 11.50
CA ASN A 52 22.11 -14.14 11.03
C ASN A 52 21.37 -13.60 9.79
N GLY A 53 21.82 -12.48 9.22
CA GLY A 53 21.28 -11.88 8.01
C GLY A 53 20.08 -10.95 8.25
N LEU A 54 19.74 -10.62 9.51
CA LEU A 54 18.79 -9.57 9.82
C LEU A 54 19.36 -8.21 9.47
N ARG A 55 18.67 -7.46 8.62
CA ARG A 55 19.01 -6.07 8.29
C ARG A 55 18.33 -5.13 9.27
N VAL A 56 19.09 -4.23 9.87
CA VAL A 56 18.59 -3.21 10.81
C VAL A 56 18.89 -1.83 10.25
N ILE A 57 17.86 -1.02 10.09
CA ILE A 57 17.94 0.34 9.55
C ILE A 57 17.42 1.30 10.62
N VAL A 58 18.24 2.28 10.97
CA VAL A 58 17.94 3.25 12.03
C VAL A 58 18.01 4.66 11.45
N LYS A 59 16.90 5.41 11.57
CA LYS A 59 16.85 6.82 11.22
C LYS A 59 16.54 7.65 12.48
N PRO A 60 17.52 8.34 13.08
CA PRO A 60 17.30 9.24 14.19
C PRO A 60 16.36 10.39 13.80
N ASP A 61 15.35 10.64 14.63
CA ASP A 61 14.44 11.79 14.51
C ASP A 61 14.06 12.26 15.92
N ARG A 62 14.72 13.32 16.39
CA ARG A 62 14.64 13.79 17.78
C ARG A 62 13.56 14.84 18.04
N ARG A 63 12.64 15.03 17.10
CA ARG A 63 11.58 16.04 17.22
C ARG A 63 10.56 15.74 18.32
N ALA A 64 10.41 14.48 18.69
CA ALA A 64 9.55 14.02 19.79
C ALA A 64 10.16 12.80 20.48
N PRO A 65 9.91 12.57 21.79
CA PRO A 65 10.49 11.44 22.55
C PRO A 65 9.76 10.11 22.26
N VAL A 66 9.50 9.83 20.98
CA VAL A 66 8.80 8.65 20.50
C VAL A 66 9.65 7.89 19.50
N VAL A 67 9.32 6.63 19.29
CA VAL A 67 9.96 5.76 18.30
C VAL A 67 8.90 4.94 17.56
N VAL A 68 9.12 4.78 16.27
CA VAL A 68 8.41 3.84 15.41
C VAL A 68 9.35 2.65 15.17
N SER A 69 8.93 1.48 15.61
CA SER A 69 9.62 0.20 15.41
C SER A 69 8.81 -0.63 14.42
N MET A 70 9.43 -1.03 13.30
CA MET A 70 8.79 -1.87 12.28
C MET A 70 9.64 -3.10 11.98
N VAL A 71 9.00 -4.25 11.88
CA VAL A 71 9.62 -5.49 11.35
C VAL A 71 8.93 -5.85 10.04
N TRP A 72 9.69 -5.86 8.97
CA TRP A 72 9.25 -6.13 7.61
C TRP A 72 9.71 -7.51 7.18
N TYR A 73 8.78 -8.36 6.78
CA TYR A 73 9.09 -9.65 6.16
C TYR A 73 8.86 -9.55 4.65
N ARG A 74 9.87 -9.98 3.87
CA ARG A 74 9.78 -9.99 2.41
C ARG A 74 8.95 -11.19 1.94
N ILE A 75 7.68 -11.23 2.36
CA ILE A 75 6.72 -12.29 2.10
C ILE A 75 5.31 -11.71 2.10
N GLY A 76 4.53 -11.96 1.08
CA GLY A 76 3.16 -11.50 0.94
C GLY A 76 2.34 -12.44 0.06
N SER A 77 1.17 -12.00 -0.41
CA SER A 77 0.28 -12.87 -1.18
C SER A 77 0.86 -13.34 -2.52
N MET A 78 1.88 -12.68 -3.05
CA MET A 78 2.56 -13.14 -4.27
C MET A 78 3.38 -14.43 -4.07
N ASP A 79 3.69 -14.78 -2.84
CA ASP A 79 4.47 -15.96 -2.50
C ASP A 79 3.55 -17.16 -2.14
N GLU A 80 2.23 -16.98 -2.31
CA GLU A 80 1.19 -17.99 -2.13
C GLU A 80 0.88 -18.73 -3.46
N HIS A 81 0.14 -19.81 -3.37
CA HIS A 81 -0.37 -20.55 -4.53
C HIS A 81 -1.85 -20.91 -4.33
N ASN A 82 -2.52 -21.31 -5.41
CA ASN A 82 -3.91 -21.78 -5.35
C ASN A 82 -4.06 -22.90 -4.31
N GLY A 83 -5.12 -22.86 -3.53
CA GLY A 83 -5.41 -23.76 -2.43
C GLY A 83 -4.98 -23.25 -1.05
N ILE A 84 -4.07 -22.26 -0.99
CA ILE A 84 -3.66 -21.60 0.25
C ILE A 84 -3.60 -20.06 0.12
N THR A 85 -4.34 -19.48 -0.82
CA THR A 85 -4.37 -18.02 -0.94
C THR A 85 -4.96 -17.39 0.33
N GLY A 86 -4.38 -16.29 0.77
CA GLY A 86 -4.72 -15.64 2.03
C GLY A 86 -3.92 -16.12 3.24
N VAL A 87 -3.05 -17.14 3.09
CA VAL A 87 -2.26 -17.68 4.22
C VAL A 87 -1.34 -16.63 4.83
N ALA A 88 -0.78 -15.70 4.04
CA ALA A 88 0.06 -14.62 4.55
C ALA A 88 -0.75 -13.68 5.46
N HIS A 89 -1.98 -13.34 5.07
CA HIS A 89 -2.87 -12.49 5.86
C HIS A 89 -3.41 -13.22 7.10
N VAL A 90 -3.79 -14.50 6.98
CA VAL A 90 -4.17 -15.32 8.14
C VAL A 90 -3.02 -15.45 9.14
N LEU A 91 -1.79 -15.62 8.65
CA LEU A 91 -0.62 -15.65 9.53
C LEU A 91 -0.38 -14.28 10.21
N GLU A 92 -0.60 -13.15 9.51
CA GLU A 92 -0.57 -11.82 10.14
C GLU A 92 -1.45 -11.78 11.38
N HIS A 93 -2.71 -12.23 11.28
CA HIS A 93 -3.64 -12.32 12.40
C HIS A 93 -3.13 -13.26 13.50
N MET A 94 -2.64 -14.43 13.10
CA MET A 94 -2.14 -15.43 14.04
C MET A 94 -0.88 -14.99 14.80
N MET A 95 -0.10 -14.05 14.28
CA MET A 95 1.08 -13.48 14.95
C MET A 95 0.73 -12.73 16.25
N PHE A 96 -0.53 -12.41 16.47
CA PHE A 96 -1.03 -11.79 17.71
C PHE A 96 -1.63 -12.82 18.70
N LYS A 97 -1.64 -14.12 18.34
CA LYS A 97 -2.29 -15.19 19.12
C LYS A 97 -1.36 -15.93 20.07
N GLY A 98 -0.18 -15.35 20.32
CA GLY A 98 0.71 -15.74 21.40
C GLY A 98 1.93 -16.51 20.98
N THR A 99 2.88 -16.52 21.90
CA THR A 99 4.14 -17.26 21.82
C THR A 99 4.26 -18.16 23.05
N ARG A 100 5.37 -18.87 23.18
CA ARG A 100 5.64 -19.67 24.39
C ARG A 100 5.78 -18.82 25.66
N SER A 101 6.20 -17.55 25.53
CA SER A 101 6.44 -16.64 26.65
C SER A 101 5.38 -15.56 26.82
N VAL A 102 4.60 -15.27 25.80
CA VAL A 102 3.56 -14.21 25.78
C VAL A 102 2.25 -14.82 25.31
N PRO A 103 1.26 -15.02 26.20
CA PRO A 103 -0.04 -15.61 25.86
C PRO A 103 -0.81 -14.80 24.82
N ALA A 104 -1.82 -15.43 24.20
CA ALA A 104 -2.70 -14.78 23.22
C ALA A 104 -3.32 -13.47 23.77
N GLY A 105 -3.24 -12.40 22.98
CA GLY A 105 -3.76 -11.08 23.34
C GLY A 105 -2.91 -10.27 24.33
N GLU A 106 -1.86 -10.85 24.92
CA GLU A 106 -1.00 -10.13 25.86
C GLU A 106 0.00 -9.21 25.16
N PHE A 107 0.38 -9.49 23.91
CA PHE A 107 1.29 -8.64 23.15
C PHE A 107 0.78 -7.19 23.10
N SER A 108 -0.42 -6.98 22.58
CA SER A 108 -1.02 -5.64 22.44
C SER A 108 -1.32 -5.00 23.80
N LYS A 109 -1.64 -5.78 24.83
CA LYS A 109 -1.82 -5.25 26.18
C LYS A 109 -0.51 -4.74 26.77
N LEU A 110 0.60 -5.44 26.58
CA LEU A 110 1.93 -5.01 27.03
C LEU A 110 2.35 -3.71 26.33
N ILE A 111 2.13 -3.61 25.02
CA ILE A 111 2.40 -2.38 24.25
C ILE A 111 1.50 -1.24 24.71
N ALA A 112 0.20 -1.48 24.91
CA ALA A 112 -0.74 -0.46 25.41
C ALA A 112 -0.39 -0.01 26.83
N ALA A 113 0.01 -0.93 27.73
CA ALA A 113 0.45 -0.59 29.09
C ALA A 113 1.72 0.25 29.09
N ALA A 114 2.59 0.11 28.09
CA ALA A 114 3.75 0.96 27.86
C ALA A 114 3.42 2.28 27.14
N GLY A 115 2.13 2.65 27.05
CA GLY A 115 1.66 3.87 26.38
C GLY A 115 1.80 3.84 24.85
N GLY A 116 2.01 2.67 24.26
CA GLY A 116 2.18 2.48 22.83
C GLY A 116 0.92 1.98 22.12
N ARG A 117 1.05 1.82 20.82
CA ARG A 117 0.08 1.14 19.96
C ARG A 117 0.80 0.26 18.98
N ASP A 118 0.18 -0.84 18.62
CA ASP A 118 0.68 -1.82 17.64
C ASP A 118 -0.35 -2.11 16.56
N ASN A 119 0.14 -2.53 15.41
CA ASN A 119 -0.68 -3.04 14.32
C ASN A 119 0.21 -3.78 13.30
N ALA A 120 -0.42 -4.33 12.26
CA ALA A 120 0.24 -4.99 11.15
C ALA A 120 -0.49 -4.72 9.83
N PHE A 121 0.14 -5.07 8.72
CA PHE A 121 -0.47 -5.06 7.40
C PHE A 121 0.24 -6.04 6.48
N THR A 122 -0.54 -6.73 5.67
CA THR A 122 -0.08 -7.60 4.58
C THR A 122 -0.38 -6.98 3.23
N SER A 123 0.57 -7.09 2.31
CA SER A 123 0.40 -6.70 0.92
C SER A 123 0.70 -7.89 -0.02
N ARG A 124 0.75 -7.61 -1.32
CA ARG A 124 1.24 -8.59 -2.30
C ARG A 124 2.71 -8.96 -2.06
N ASP A 125 3.53 -8.01 -1.64
CA ASP A 125 5.00 -8.10 -1.63
C ASP A 125 5.63 -8.35 -0.27
N TYR A 126 4.94 -7.97 0.80
CA TYR A 126 5.46 -7.96 2.16
C TYR A 126 4.37 -8.08 3.21
N THR A 127 4.76 -8.49 4.40
CA THR A 127 4.00 -8.36 5.65
C THR A 127 4.83 -7.58 6.65
N ALA A 128 4.23 -6.58 7.31
CA ALA A 128 4.93 -5.74 8.25
C ALA A 128 4.15 -5.59 9.56
N TYR A 129 4.90 -5.53 10.65
CA TYR A 129 4.39 -5.33 12.01
C TYR A 129 5.05 -4.06 12.57
N PHE A 130 4.28 -3.27 13.32
CA PHE A 130 4.83 -2.03 13.87
C PHE A 130 4.31 -1.71 15.26
N GLN A 131 5.13 -0.99 16.02
CA GLN A 131 4.77 -0.34 17.27
C GLN A 131 5.18 1.12 17.23
N ILE A 132 4.33 1.98 17.81
CA ILE A 132 4.62 3.39 18.06
C ILE A 132 4.55 3.59 19.58
N LEU A 133 5.65 3.98 20.20
CA LEU A 133 5.77 4.01 21.65
C LEU A 133 6.81 5.05 22.10
N GLN A 134 6.91 5.30 23.41
CA GLN A 134 7.97 6.11 23.98
C GLN A 134 9.32 5.44 23.73
N LYS A 135 10.37 6.23 23.52
CA LYS A 135 11.72 5.72 23.22
C LYS A 135 12.27 4.77 24.29
N SER A 136 11.92 4.99 25.57
CA SER A 136 12.31 4.12 26.69
C SER A 136 11.81 2.68 26.54
N GLU A 137 10.70 2.49 25.82
CA GLU A 137 10.03 1.21 25.64
C GLU A 137 10.48 0.44 24.36
N LEU A 138 11.42 0.98 23.59
CA LEU A 138 11.99 0.28 22.43
C LEU A 138 12.52 -1.12 22.77
N PRO A 139 13.20 -1.34 23.93
CA PRO A 139 13.64 -2.69 24.32
C PRO A 139 12.48 -3.70 24.46
N LEU A 140 11.31 -3.25 24.95
CA LEU A 140 10.11 -4.08 25.03
C LEU A 140 9.63 -4.49 23.64
N SER A 141 9.48 -3.51 22.72
CA SER A 141 9.08 -3.76 21.34
C SER A 141 9.99 -4.79 20.66
N LEU A 142 11.31 -4.56 20.66
CA LEU A 142 12.26 -5.47 20.00
C LEU A 142 12.29 -6.87 20.63
N ARG A 143 12.11 -6.97 21.94
CA ARG A 143 11.98 -8.26 22.63
C ARG A 143 10.75 -9.03 22.19
N LEU A 144 9.60 -8.38 22.14
CA LEU A 144 8.34 -9.00 21.73
C LEU A 144 8.36 -9.41 20.26
N GLU A 145 8.93 -8.57 19.39
CA GLU A 145 9.10 -8.90 17.96
C GLU A 145 10.03 -10.09 17.72
N ALA A 146 11.16 -10.13 18.43
CA ALA A 146 12.10 -11.27 18.34
C ALA A 146 11.47 -12.56 18.85
N ASP A 147 10.66 -12.47 19.90
CA ASP A 147 9.93 -13.63 20.44
C ASP A 147 8.92 -14.18 19.44
N ARG A 148 8.06 -13.35 18.84
CA ARG A 148 7.09 -13.84 17.84
C ARG A 148 7.73 -14.27 16.51
N MET A 149 8.93 -13.76 16.17
CA MET A 149 9.69 -14.24 15.01
C MET A 149 10.14 -15.69 15.16
N SER A 150 10.35 -16.18 16.39
CA SER A 150 10.99 -17.47 16.65
C SER A 150 10.16 -18.45 17.49
N ASN A 151 9.22 -17.97 18.29
CA ASN A 151 8.52 -18.75 19.30
C ASN A 151 7.00 -18.72 19.17
N LEU A 152 6.47 -18.32 18.00
CA LEU A 152 5.02 -18.26 17.74
C LEU A 152 4.39 -19.65 18.01
N VAL A 153 3.22 -19.66 18.65
CA VAL A 153 2.43 -20.86 18.88
C VAL A 153 1.15 -20.78 18.08
N LEU A 154 1.07 -21.55 17.02
CA LEU A 154 -0.13 -21.68 16.19
C LEU A 154 -1.02 -22.77 16.73
N SER A 155 -1.93 -22.44 17.65
CA SER A 155 -2.86 -23.43 18.19
C SER A 155 -4.05 -23.62 17.27
N ARG A 156 -4.57 -24.87 17.19
CA ARG A 156 -5.78 -25.19 16.42
C ARG A 156 -7.01 -24.42 16.92
N GLU A 157 -7.07 -24.16 18.23
CA GLU A 157 -8.19 -23.45 18.84
C GLU A 157 -8.21 -21.97 18.42
N GLU A 158 -7.08 -21.27 18.51
CA GLU A 158 -7.01 -19.88 18.09
C GLU A 158 -7.14 -19.73 16.56
N PHE A 159 -6.57 -20.64 15.79
CA PHE A 159 -6.76 -20.69 14.35
C PHE A 159 -8.23 -20.84 13.96
N ALA A 160 -8.97 -21.76 14.60
CA ALA A 160 -10.38 -21.99 14.30
C ALA A 160 -11.29 -20.79 14.62
N LYS A 161 -10.86 -19.91 15.54
CA LYS A 161 -11.53 -18.63 15.80
C LYS A 161 -11.14 -17.59 14.74
N GLU A 162 -9.85 -17.47 14.46
CA GLU A 162 -9.31 -16.39 13.65
C GLU A 162 -9.61 -16.54 12.17
N ILE A 163 -9.63 -17.76 11.64
CA ILE A 163 -10.02 -17.98 10.24
C ILE A 163 -11.45 -17.48 9.96
N LYS A 164 -12.36 -17.60 10.93
CA LYS A 164 -13.71 -17.06 10.82
C LYS A 164 -13.71 -15.53 10.81
N VAL A 165 -12.83 -14.90 11.61
CA VAL A 165 -12.65 -13.43 11.60
C VAL A 165 -12.16 -12.99 10.25
N VAL A 166 -11.16 -13.64 9.66
CA VAL A 166 -10.64 -13.32 8.31
C VAL A 166 -11.70 -13.53 7.24
N MET A 167 -12.51 -14.60 7.33
CA MET A 167 -13.62 -14.80 6.39
C MET A 167 -14.69 -13.71 6.49
N GLU A 168 -15.02 -13.23 7.70
CA GLU A 168 -15.94 -12.11 7.91
C GLU A 168 -15.33 -10.79 7.40
N GLU A 169 -14.03 -10.59 7.63
CA GLU A 169 -13.31 -9.44 7.09
C GLU A 169 -13.34 -9.44 5.56
N ARG A 170 -13.15 -10.61 4.92
CA ARG A 170 -13.28 -10.74 3.48
C ARG A 170 -14.67 -10.35 3.01
N ARG A 171 -15.74 -10.86 3.67
CA ARG A 171 -17.11 -10.47 3.33
C ARG A 171 -17.28 -8.96 3.42
N TRP A 172 -16.89 -8.37 4.52
CA TRP A 172 -17.04 -6.94 4.75
C TRP A 172 -16.17 -6.06 3.83
N ARG A 173 -14.91 -6.46 3.54
CA ARG A 173 -13.99 -5.67 2.72
C ARG A 173 -14.15 -5.88 1.22
N THR A 174 -14.57 -7.06 0.81
CA THR A 174 -14.62 -7.46 -0.60
C THR A 174 -16.04 -7.80 -1.04
N ASP A 175 -16.66 -8.84 -0.46
CA ASP A 175 -17.88 -9.43 -1.02
C ASP A 175 -19.09 -8.47 -0.90
N ASP A 176 -19.15 -7.69 0.17
CA ASP A 176 -20.17 -6.67 0.42
C ASP A 176 -19.88 -5.30 -0.24
N ARG A 177 -18.76 -5.20 -0.95
CA ARG A 177 -18.34 -3.96 -1.63
C ARG A 177 -18.24 -4.19 -3.12
N PRO A 178 -19.25 -3.76 -3.91
CA PRO A 178 -19.29 -4.00 -5.35
C PRO A 178 -18.01 -3.59 -6.07
N GLN A 179 -17.41 -2.45 -5.70
CA GLN A 179 -16.18 -1.95 -6.30
C GLN A 179 -14.97 -2.85 -6.00
N SER A 180 -14.91 -3.42 -4.79
CA SER A 180 -13.84 -4.34 -4.41
C SER A 180 -13.96 -5.66 -5.17
N VAL A 181 -15.19 -6.16 -5.35
CA VAL A 181 -15.45 -7.36 -6.19
C VAL A 181 -15.00 -7.12 -7.63
N VAL A 182 -15.35 -5.95 -8.20
CA VAL A 182 -14.94 -5.61 -9.57
C VAL A 182 -13.42 -5.53 -9.70
N TYR A 183 -12.73 -4.90 -8.73
CA TYR A 183 -11.28 -4.82 -8.72
C TYR A 183 -10.62 -6.20 -8.61
N GLU A 184 -11.10 -7.05 -7.72
CA GLU A 184 -10.61 -8.44 -7.57
C GLU A 184 -10.75 -9.22 -8.90
N ARG A 185 -11.92 -9.14 -9.53
CA ARG A 185 -12.18 -9.81 -10.82
C ARG A 185 -11.36 -9.22 -11.97
N LEU A 186 -11.15 -7.90 -11.96
CA LEU A 186 -10.28 -7.22 -12.92
C LEU A 186 -8.85 -7.76 -12.83
N MET A 187 -8.26 -7.82 -11.63
CA MET A 187 -6.90 -8.29 -11.42
C MET A 187 -6.73 -9.78 -11.78
N ALA A 188 -7.71 -10.61 -11.41
CA ALA A 188 -7.74 -12.02 -11.78
C ALA A 188 -7.85 -12.25 -13.31
N THR A 189 -8.42 -11.30 -14.05
CA THR A 189 -8.54 -11.34 -15.52
C THR A 189 -7.32 -10.72 -16.21
N ALA A 190 -6.75 -9.66 -15.64
CA ALA A 190 -5.60 -8.93 -16.19
C ALA A 190 -4.31 -9.77 -16.17
N LEU A 191 -4.22 -10.74 -15.25
CA LEU A 191 -3.04 -11.59 -15.07
C LEU A 191 -3.39 -13.07 -15.23
N GLN A 192 -2.65 -13.76 -16.08
CA GLN A 192 -2.82 -15.21 -16.35
C GLN A 192 -1.93 -16.06 -15.45
N ALA A 193 -0.66 -15.68 -15.33
CA ALA A 193 0.36 -16.44 -14.63
C ALA A 193 0.84 -15.78 -13.34
N HIS A 194 0.98 -14.45 -13.33
CA HIS A 194 1.60 -13.76 -12.20
C HIS A 194 0.72 -13.81 -10.94
N PRO A 195 1.27 -14.12 -9.75
CA PRO A 195 0.51 -14.27 -8.50
C PRO A 195 -0.25 -13.02 -8.03
N TYR A 196 0.07 -11.83 -8.54
CA TYR A 196 -0.71 -10.61 -8.25
C TYR A 196 -2.18 -10.69 -8.66
N ARG A 197 -2.57 -11.74 -9.39
CA ARG A 197 -3.96 -12.05 -9.69
C ARG A 197 -4.77 -12.50 -8.47
N HIS A 198 -4.09 -12.97 -7.42
CA HIS A 198 -4.75 -13.42 -6.19
C HIS A 198 -5.05 -12.22 -5.27
N PRO A 199 -6.21 -12.20 -4.61
CA PRO A 199 -6.48 -11.22 -3.57
C PRO A 199 -5.58 -11.44 -2.35
N VAL A 200 -5.13 -10.36 -1.73
CA VAL A 200 -4.28 -10.44 -0.52
C VAL A 200 -5.00 -11.16 0.61
N ILE A 201 -6.31 -10.94 0.76
CA ILE A 201 -7.12 -11.60 1.77
C ILE A 201 -7.41 -13.09 1.47
N GLY A 202 -7.09 -13.55 0.24
CA GLY A 202 -7.34 -14.90 -0.23
C GLY A 202 -8.73 -15.10 -0.86
N TRP A 203 -8.86 -16.16 -1.65
CA TRP A 203 -10.16 -16.61 -2.14
C TRP A 203 -10.97 -17.26 -1.02
N MET A 204 -12.28 -17.04 -0.96
CA MET A 204 -13.14 -17.66 0.08
C MET A 204 -13.01 -19.19 0.10
N SER A 205 -12.99 -19.82 -1.08
CA SER A 205 -12.82 -21.28 -1.19
C SER A 205 -11.52 -21.80 -0.58
N ASP A 206 -10.44 -21.02 -0.64
CA ASP A 206 -9.16 -21.37 -0.05
C ASP A 206 -9.21 -21.15 1.47
N LEU A 207 -9.80 -20.05 1.93
CA LEU A 207 -9.98 -19.77 3.37
C LEU A 207 -10.83 -20.82 4.07
N GLU A 208 -11.88 -21.36 3.40
CA GLU A 208 -12.74 -22.42 3.93
C GLU A 208 -12.00 -23.75 4.14
N THR A 209 -10.91 -23.97 3.42
CA THR A 209 -10.13 -25.22 3.47
C THR A 209 -8.74 -25.05 4.09
N LEU A 210 -8.30 -23.80 4.33
CA LEU A 210 -7.00 -23.48 4.92
C LEU A 210 -6.88 -24.10 6.32
N THR A 211 -5.73 -24.67 6.61
CA THR A 211 -5.44 -25.34 7.88
C THR A 211 -4.38 -24.60 8.71
N VAL A 212 -4.34 -24.90 10.00
CA VAL A 212 -3.27 -24.40 10.86
C VAL A 212 -1.90 -24.94 10.42
N GLU A 213 -1.85 -26.12 9.85
CA GLU A 213 -0.64 -26.76 9.32
C GLU A 213 -0.11 -26.01 8.08
N ASP A 214 -1.00 -25.48 7.23
CA ASP A 214 -0.59 -24.62 6.10
C ASP A 214 0.04 -23.34 6.62
N THR A 215 -0.59 -22.72 7.62
CA THR A 215 -0.10 -21.49 8.25
C THR A 215 1.23 -21.75 8.98
N GLN A 216 1.38 -22.89 9.65
CA GLN A 216 2.63 -23.28 10.31
C GLN A 216 3.75 -23.46 9.28
N ARG A 217 3.51 -24.18 8.18
CA ARG A 217 4.50 -24.36 7.09
C ARG A 217 4.94 -23.01 6.52
N PHE A 218 3.99 -22.10 6.31
CA PHE A 218 4.28 -20.77 5.79
C PHE A 218 5.14 -19.95 6.76
N TYR A 219 4.83 -19.99 8.07
CA TYR A 219 5.65 -19.36 9.12
C TYR A 219 7.04 -19.96 9.18
N ASP A 220 7.14 -21.29 9.24
CA ASP A 220 8.41 -22.00 9.34
C ASP A 220 9.34 -21.72 8.15
N GLN A 221 8.73 -21.55 6.98
CA GLN A 221 9.44 -21.34 5.74
C GLN A 221 9.98 -19.89 5.60
N TRP A 222 9.20 -18.90 6.01
CA TRP A 222 9.44 -17.51 5.61
C TRP A 222 9.76 -16.56 6.76
N TYR A 223 9.30 -16.82 7.99
CA TYR A 223 9.52 -15.92 9.13
C TYR A 223 10.84 -16.19 9.80
N GLY A 224 11.90 -15.54 9.31
CA GLY A 224 13.25 -15.66 9.84
C GLY A 224 14.05 -14.38 9.63
N PRO A 225 15.17 -14.21 10.38
CA PRO A 225 15.93 -12.97 10.38
C PRO A 225 16.46 -12.59 9.00
N ASN A 226 16.89 -13.55 8.20
CA ASN A 226 17.42 -13.31 6.86
C ASN A 226 16.37 -13.09 5.77
N ASN A 227 15.08 -13.04 6.13
CA ASN A 227 13.97 -12.58 5.29
C ASN A 227 13.28 -11.35 5.89
N ALA A 228 13.90 -10.74 6.89
CA ALA A 228 13.33 -9.62 7.62
C ALA A 228 14.25 -8.39 7.61
N THR A 229 13.62 -7.21 7.69
CA THR A 229 14.28 -5.94 7.91
C THR A 229 13.61 -5.25 9.09
N VAL A 230 14.41 -4.85 10.08
CA VAL A 230 13.94 -4.00 11.19
C VAL A 230 14.22 -2.55 10.82
N VAL A 231 13.18 -1.71 10.89
CA VAL A 231 13.30 -0.27 10.63
C VAL A 231 12.89 0.49 11.89
N ILE A 232 13.78 1.31 12.41
CA ILE A 232 13.57 2.13 13.60
C ILE A 232 13.70 3.60 13.22
N VAL A 233 12.66 4.38 13.47
CA VAL A 233 12.67 5.84 13.26
C VAL A 233 12.19 6.55 14.51
N GLY A 234 12.97 7.51 15.04
CA GLY A 234 12.58 8.28 16.22
C GLY A 234 13.75 8.78 17.04
N ASP A 235 13.48 9.16 18.29
CA ASP A 235 14.51 9.70 19.21
C ASP A 235 15.38 8.57 19.77
N VAL A 236 16.33 8.12 18.97
CA VAL A 236 17.22 6.99 19.27
C VAL A 236 18.66 7.29 18.86
N VAL A 237 19.59 6.54 19.48
CA VAL A 237 20.99 6.46 19.08
C VAL A 237 21.21 5.15 18.32
N ALA A 238 21.72 5.21 17.10
CA ALA A 238 21.83 4.05 16.22
C ALA A 238 22.61 2.89 16.85
N GLU A 239 23.74 3.15 17.52
CA GLU A 239 24.55 2.12 18.16
C GLU A 239 23.81 1.38 19.29
N GLU A 240 22.98 2.10 20.07
CA GLU A 240 22.16 1.49 21.11
C GLU A 240 21.08 0.58 20.49
N VAL A 241 20.46 1.02 19.39
CA VAL A 241 19.48 0.21 18.65
C VAL A 241 20.15 -1.05 18.10
N PHE A 242 21.33 -0.95 17.52
CA PHE A 242 22.07 -2.11 17.02
C PHE A 242 22.44 -3.09 18.12
N ALA A 243 22.85 -2.59 19.29
CA ALA A 243 23.13 -3.43 20.45
C ALA A 243 21.86 -4.17 20.94
N LEU A 244 20.72 -3.50 20.99
CA LEU A 244 19.42 -4.09 21.32
C LEU A 244 19.00 -5.13 20.26
N ALA A 245 19.12 -4.82 18.98
CA ALA A 245 18.82 -5.75 17.91
C ALA A 245 19.71 -7.00 17.98
N GLN A 246 20.99 -6.84 18.21
CA GLN A 246 21.94 -7.96 18.41
C GLN A 246 21.54 -8.80 19.64
N LYS A 247 21.14 -8.15 20.74
CA LYS A 247 20.73 -8.82 21.99
C LYS A 247 19.51 -9.71 21.78
N TYR A 248 18.48 -9.20 21.10
CA TYR A 248 17.18 -9.90 20.99
C TYR A 248 17.10 -10.79 19.76
N PHE A 249 17.56 -10.34 18.59
CA PHE A 249 17.45 -11.08 17.34
C PHE A 249 18.72 -11.89 16.99
N GLY A 250 19.88 -11.49 17.49
CA GLY A 250 21.16 -12.08 17.05
C GLY A 250 21.29 -13.58 17.26
N ARG A 251 20.55 -14.17 18.20
CA ARG A 251 20.55 -15.61 18.49
C ARG A 251 19.54 -16.41 17.65
N ILE A 252 18.64 -15.74 16.93
CA ILE A 252 17.65 -16.42 16.08
C ILE A 252 18.40 -16.97 14.87
N PRO A 253 18.29 -18.28 14.58
CA PRO A 253 19.04 -18.87 13.48
C PRO A 253 18.52 -18.41 12.11
N ARG A 254 19.42 -18.34 11.13
CA ARG A 254 19.02 -18.16 9.73
C ARG A 254 18.12 -19.31 9.29
N LYS A 255 17.15 -18.98 8.41
CA LYS A 255 16.33 -19.99 7.73
C LYS A 255 16.86 -20.31 6.33
N ALA A 256 16.68 -21.55 5.90
CA ALA A 256 16.88 -21.94 4.51
C ALA A 256 15.67 -21.45 3.70
N LEU A 257 15.79 -20.24 3.14
CA LEU A 257 14.71 -19.65 2.36
C LEU A 257 14.56 -20.38 1.02
N PRO A 258 13.33 -20.62 0.56
CA PRO A 258 13.10 -21.19 -0.77
C PRO A 258 13.60 -20.25 -1.85
N GLN A 259 14.14 -20.84 -2.91
CA GLN A 259 14.44 -20.08 -4.12
C GLN A 259 13.12 -19.68 -4.80
N ARG A 260 12.86 -18.39 -4.89
CA ARG A 260 11.71 -17.86 -5.63
C ARG A 260 11.94 -18.05 -7.13
N LYS A 261 11.00 -18.72 -7.77
CA LYS A 261 10.98 -18.81 -9.24
C LYS A 261 10.24 -17.59 -9.79
N VAL A 262 10.88 -16.87 -10.70
CA VAL A 262 10.27 -15.70 -11.35
C VAL A 262 9.07 -16.15 -12.18
N GLN A 263 7.91 -15.56 -11.92
CA GLN A 263 6.70 -15.76 -12.69
C GLN A 263 6.58 -14.60 -13.68
N ASN A 264 6.89 -14.85 -14.93
CA ASN A 264 6.72 -13.86 -15.99
C ASN A 264 5.30 -13.94 -16.53
N GLU A 265 4.61 -12.81 -16.50
CA GLU A 265 3.28 -12.70 -17.11
C GLU A 265 3.43 -12.69 -18.64
N PRO A 266 2.74 -13.58 -19.39
CA PRO A 266 2.81 -13.58 -20.84
C PRO A 266 2.29 -12.27 -21.45
N PRO A 267 2.70 -11.90 -22.68
CA PRO A 267 2.14 -10.76 -23.38
C PRO A 267 0.62 -10.87 -23.53
N GLN A 268 -0.06 -9.76 -23.33
CA GLN A 268 -1.48 -9.67 -23.67
C GLN A 268 -1.60 -9.36 -25.16
N LEU A 269 -2.48 -10.08 -25.86
CA LEU A 269 -2.65 -10.01 -27.32
C LEU A 269 -4.08 -9.58 -27.68
N GLY A 270 -4.52 -8.48 -27.08
CA GLY A 270 -5.85 -7.90 -27.31
C GLY A 270 -6.58 -7.54 -26.03
N ILE A 271 -7.67 -6.79 -26.18
CA ILE A 271 -8.49 -6.33 -25.04
C ILE A 271 -9.12 -7.53 -24.33
N ARG A 272 -9.02 -7.54 -22.99
CA ARG A 272 -9.82 -8.42 -22.14
C ARG A 272 -10.99 -7.65 -21.56
N ARG A 273 -12.20 -8.24 -21.59
CA ARG A 273 -13.41 -7.62 -21.06
C ARG A 273 -14.17 -8.56 -20.15
N LEU A 274 -14.69 -8.03 -19.07
CA LEU A 274 -15.58 -8.78 -18.17
C LEU A 274 -16.69 -7.87 -17.66
N THR A 275 -17.84 -8.48 -17.37
CA THR A 275 -18.97 -7.84 -16.69
C THR A 275 -19.20 -8.55 -15.36
N VAL A 276 -19.22 -7.78 -14.29
CA VAL A 276 -19.44 -8.25 -12.93
C VAL A 276 -20.83 -7.84 -12.48
N LYS A 277 -21.72 -8.83 -12.29
CA LYS A 277 -23.09 -8.65 -11.84
C LYS A 277 -23.14 -8.81 -10.32
N VAL A 278 -23.34 -7.72 -9.60
CA VAL A 278 -23.43 -7.70 -8.13
C VAL A 278 -24.46 -6.66 -7.68
N PRO A 279 -25.12 -6.86 -6.52
CA PRO A 279 -26.00 -5.84 -5.95
C PRO A 279 -25.26 -4.52 -5.76
N ALA A 280 -25.72 -3.46 -6.41
CA ALA A 280 -25.11 -2.14 -6.36
C ALA A 280 -26.09 -1.05 -6.74
N GLU A 281 -25.86 0.18 -6.29
CA GLU A 281 -26.68 1.34 -6.66
C GLU A 281 -26.30 1.92 -8.03
N GLN A 282 -25.02 1.82 -8.41
CA GLN A 282 -24.47 2.50 -9.57
C GLN A 282 -23.56 1.59 -10.38
N ALA A 283 -23.58 1.76 -11.69
CA ALA A 283 -22.61 1.17 -12.59
C ALA A 283 -21.21 1.76 -12.35
N GLN A 284 -20.17 1.02 -12.70
CA GLN A 284 -18.78 1.48 -12.68
C GLN A 284 -18.01 0.84 -13.82
N VAL A 285 -17.00 1.53 -14.31
CA VAL A 285 -15.98 0.95 -15.17
C VAL A 285 -14.60 1.04 -14.48
N LEU A 286 -13.86 -0.04 -14.54
CA LEU A 286 -12.44 -0.11 -14.21
C LEU A 286 -11.67 -0.55 -15.44
N MET A 287 -10.60 0.16 -15.73
CA MET A 287 -9.69 -0.11 -16.86
C MET A 287 -8.28 -0.26 -16.30
N ALA A 288 -7.56 -1.30 -16.72
CA ALA A 288 -6.20 -1.59 -16.26
C ALA A 288 -5.28 -1.89 -17.44
N TRP A 289 -4.13 -1.23 -17.47
CA TRP A 289 -3.04 -1.51 -18.41
C TRP A 289 -1.83 -1.98 -17.64
N ARG A 290 -1.16 -3.02 -18.15
CA ARG A 290 0.17 -3.37 -17.63
C ARG A 290 1.18 -2.37 -18.13
N VAL A 291 1.93 -1.79 -17.18
CA VAL A 291 2.92 -0.75 -17.45
C VAL A 291 4.22 -1.05 -16.69
N PRO A 292 5.35 -0.44 -17.07
CA PRO A 292 6.58 -0.55 -16.31
C PRO A 292 6.38 -0.15 -14.85
N ARG A 293 7.09 -0.84 -13.97
CA ARG A 293 7.32 -0.44 -12.58
C ARG A 293 8.77 0.01 -12.43
N LEU A 294 9.03 0.79 -11.40
CA LEU A 294 10.37 1.27 -11.08
C LEU A 294 11.24 0.12 -10.57
N GLN A 295 12.37 -0.12 -11.23
CA GLN A 295 13.37 -1.11 -10.85
C GLN A 295 14.75 -0.49 -10.68
N LYS A 296 15.11 0.45 -11.56
CA LYS A 296 16.39 1.14 -11.60
C LYS A 296 16.17 2.66 -11.55
N PRO A 297 16.04 3.23 -10.34
CA PRO A 297 15.66 4.62 -10.15
C PRO A 297 16.52 5.64 -10.90
N ALA A 298 17.82 5.36 -11.06
CA ALA A 298 18.75 6.25 -11.75
C ALA A 298 18.68 6.18 -13.29
N GLU A 299 18.21 5.06 -13.85
CA GLU A 299 18.27 4.80 -15.29
C GLU A 299 16.92 5.02 -15.98
N GLU A 300 15.84 4.63 -15.32
CA GLU A 300 14.49 4.62 -15.88
C GLU A 300 13.83 6.00 -15.76
N TRP A 301 13.07 6.41 -16.77
CA TRP A 301 12.27 7.62 -16.73
C TRP A 301 10.77 7.37 -16.89
N GLU A 302 10.41 6.28 -17.56
CA GLU A 302 9.01 5.96 -17.88
C GLU A 302 8.12 5.78 -16.64
N PRO A 303 8.55 5.09 -15.56
CA PRO A 303 7.76 5.02 -14.33
C PRO A 303 7.45 6.40 -13.71
N TYR A 304 8.40 7.33 -13.79
CA TYR A 304 8.18 8.70 -13.31
C TYR A 304 7.22 9.48 -14.21
N ALA A 305 7.29 9.27 -15.53
CA ALA A 305 6.36 9.89 -16.46
C ALA A 305 4.93 9.33 -16.31
N LEU A 306 4.77 8.05 -15.98
CA LEU A 306 3.47 7.44 -15.65
C LEU A 306 2.89 8.01 -14.35
N ASP A 307 3.72 8.27 -13.34
CA ASP A 307 3.30 8.91 -12.08
C ASP A 307 2.84 10.36 -12.34
N MET A 308 3.58 11.10 -13.19
CA MET A 308 3.17 12.44 -13.64
C MET A 308 1.86 12.42 -14.44
N LEU A 309 1.66 11.41 -15.31
CA LEU A 309 0.42 11.23 -16.05
C LEU A 309 -0.78 10.98 -15.10
N GLU A 310 -0.60 10.16 -14.08
CA GLU A 310 -1.62 9.96 -13.03
C GLU A 310 -1.99 11.28 -12.38
N GLY A 311 -0.98 12.08 -12.00
CA GLY A 311 -1.18 13.39 -11.39
C GLY A 311 -1.94 14.37 -12.28
N VAL A 312 -1.63 14.42 -13.58
CA VAL A 312 -2.33 15.26 -14.56
C VAL A 312 -3.79 14.83 -14.74
N LEU A 313 -4.03 13.52 -14.78
CA LEU A 313 -5.38 12.98 -14.97
C LEU A 313 -6.23 13.09 -13.71
N SER A 314 -5.69 12.85 -12.52
CA SER A 314 -6.48 12.63 -11.30
C SER A 314 -5.85 13.13 -10.00
N GLY A 315 -4.67 13.74 -10.00
CA GLY A 315 -3.92 14.09 -8.78
C GLY A 315 -4.65 15.03 -7.81
N ASN A 316 -5.63 15.79 -8.29
CA ASN A 316 -6.43 16.72 -7.49
C ASN A 316 -7.77 17.03 -8.15
N ALA A 317 -8.60 17.85 -7.45
CA ALA A 317 -9.93 18.21 -7.95
C ALA A 317 -9.92 19.06 -9.24
N ALA A 318 -8.81 19.73 -9.59
CA ALA A 318 -8.64 20.50 -10.83
C ALA A 318 -7.90 19.70 -11.92
N ALA A 319 -7.62 18.42 -11.70
CA ALA A 319 -7.07 17.51 -12.70
C ALA A 319 -8.08 17.20 -13.80
N ARG A 320 -7.61 16.71 -14.95
CA ARG A 320 -8.42 16.58 -16.17
C ARG A 320 -9.73 15.77 -15.96
N LEU A 321 -9.64 14.59 -15.36
CA LEU A 321 -10.81 13.72 -15.20
C LEU A 321 -11.87 14.33 -14.26
N PRO A 322 -11.56 14.75 -13.02
CA PRO A 322 -12.53 15.43 -12.15
C PRO A 322 -13.07 16.73 -12.76
N GLN A 323 -12.21 17.54 -13.40
CA GLN A 323 -12.62 18.80 -13.97
C GLN A 323 -13.60 18.57 -15.13
N ARG A 324 -13.20 17.80 -16.14
CA ARG A 324 -13.96 17.66 -17.38
C ARG A 324 -15.19 16.76 -17.23
N LEU A 325 -15.02 15.57 -16.62
CA LEU A 325 -16.09 14.56 -16.61
C LEU A 325 -17.09 14.77 -15.47
N VAL A 326 -16.63 15.31 -14.32
CA VAL A 326 -17.50 15.50 -13.15
C VAL A 326 -18.08 16.92 -13.12
N ARG A 327 -17.29 17.98 -13.34
CA ARG A 327 -17.74 19.36 -13.18
C ARG A 327 -18.29 19.96 -14.46
N ASP A 328 -17.58 19.81 -15.58
CA ASP A 328 -17.92 20.50 -16.84
C ASP A 328 -19.01 19.70 -17.59
N GLU A 329 -18.73 18.46 -18.00
CA GLU A 329 -19.67 17.61 -18.76
C GLU A 329 -20.76 16.97 -17.88
N ARG A 330 -20.50 16.82 -16.59
CA ARG A 330 -21.43 16.23 -15.60
C ARG A 330 -21.95 14.85 -15.99
N ILE A 331 -21.09 14.04 -16.61
CA ILE A 331 -21.42 12.68 -17.03
C ILE A 331 -20.95 11.63 -16.03
N ALA A 332 -20.13 12.03 -15.08
CA ALA A 332 -19.58 11.16 -14.03
C ALA A 332 -19.88 11.69 -12.63
N VAL A 333 -20.18 10.78 -11.70
CA VAL A 333 -20.20 11.02 -10.26
C VAL A 333 -18.76 11.11 -9.76
N SER A 334 -17.90 10.24 -10.30
CA SER A 334 -16.46 10.22 -10.02
C SER A 334 -15.68 9.70 -11.22
N ALA A 335 -14.48 10.24 -11.42
CA ALA A 335 -13.53 9.74 -12.40
C ALA A 335 -12.12 9.95 -11.86
N GLY A 336 -11.26 8.94 -12.01
CA GLY A 336 -9.90 8.97 -11.46
C GLY A 336 -8.95 8.03 -12.17
N ALA A 337 -7.66 8.25 -11.89
CA ALA A 337 -6.55 7.44 -12.34
C ALA A 337 -5.71 6.95 -11.15
N GLY A 338 -4.94 5.90 -11.35
CA GLY A 338 -3.96 5.41 -10.38
C GLY A 338 -2.80 4.73 -11.09
N TYR A 339 -1.60 4.85 -10.52
CA TYR A 339 -0.43 4.14 -11.00
C TYR A 339 0.20 3.31 -9.88
N GLU A 340 0.30 2.00 -10.11
CA GLU A 340 0.95 1.04 -9.21
C GLU A 340 2.37 0.75 -9.72
N GLY A 341 3.28 1.70 -9.53
CA GLY A 341 4.65 1.69 -10.08
C GLY A 341 5.72 1.13 -9.15
N VAL A 342 5.39 0.79 -7.90
CA VAL A 342 6.34 0.24 -6.92
C VAL A 342 5.84 -1.11 -6.42
N GLY A 343 6.69 -2.14 -6.55
CA GLY A 343 6.33 -3.50 -6.17
C GLY A 343 7.33 -4.51 -6.74
N ARG A 344 7.16 -5.79 -6.38
CA ARG A 344 7.98 -6.90 -6.90
C ARG A 344 7.42 -7.48 -8.21
N GLY A 345 6.11 -7.37 -8.43
CA GLY A 345 5.40 -7.83 -9.62
C GLY A 345 5.20 -6.74 -10.69
N PRO A 346 4.36 -6.97 -11.72
CA PRO A 346 4.08 -6.01 -12.77
C PRO A 346 3.40 -4.75 -12.24
N GLY A 347 3.70 -3.60 -12.85
CA GLY A 347 3.01 -2.34 -12.60
C GLY A 347 1.68 -2.27 -13.35
N PHE A 348 0.76 -1.44 -12.84
CA PHE A 348 -0.52 -1.18 -13.47
C PHE A 348 -0.80 0.32 -13.51
N PHE A 349 -1.36 0.77 -14.65
CA PHE A 349 -2.03 2.04 -14.76
C PHE A 349 -3.54 1.79 -14.80
N LEU A 350 -4.26 2.46 -13.92
CA LEU A 350 -5.69 2.23 -13.70
C LEU A 350 -6.48 3.49 -14.06
N LEU A 351 -7.64 3.31 -14.69
CA LEU A 351 -8.68 4.33 -14.73
C LEU A 351 -9.96 3.77 -14.15
N ALA A 352 -10.68 4.59 -13.42
CA ALA A 352 -11.98 4.25 -12.86
C ALA A 352 -12.97 5.37 -13.11
N GLY A 353 -14.23 5.02 -13.34
CA GLY A 353 -15.29 5.99 -13.48
C GLY A 353 -16.66 5.43 -13.08
N THR A 354 -17.41 6.26 -12.36
CA THR A 354 -18.81 5.99 -11.98
C THR A 354 -19.68 6.98 -12.77
N PRO A 355 -20.50 6.52 -13.72
CA PRO A 355 -21.36 7.39 -14.48
C PRO A 355 -22.50 7.97 -13.61
N VAL A 356 -23.07 9.10 -14.03
CA VAL A 356 -24.32 9.61 -13.44
C VAL A 356 -25.50 8.71 -13.83
N ALA A 357 -26.60 8.82 -13.10
CA ALA A 357 -27.84 8.09 -13.41
C ALA A 357 -28.27 8.29 -14.88
N GLY A 358 -28.69 7.21 -15.53
CA GLY A 358 -29.07 7.20 -16.94
C GLY A 358 -27.90 7.05 -17.95
N ARG A 359 -26.66 6.99 -17.49
CA ARG A 359 -25.49 6.66 -18.31
C ARG A 359 -24.99 5.26 -18.00
N SER A 360 -24.45 4.59 -19.00
CA SER A 360 -23.89 3.24 -18.87
C SER A 360 -22.40 3.24 -18.49
N ALA A 361 -21.90 2.09 -18.04
CA ALA A 361 -20.46 1.87 -17.85
C ALA A 361 -19.70 2.00 -19.19
N ALA A 362 -20.31 1.64 -20.31
CA ALA A 362 -19.73 1.80 -21.64
C ALA A 362 -19.60 3.27 -22.05
N ASP A 363 -20.59 4.12 -21.74
CA ASP A 363 -20.48 5.58 -21.96
C ASP A 363 -19.31 6.15 -21.14
N MET A 364 -19.14 5.64 -19.92
CA MET A 364 -18.04 6.07 -19.04
C MET A 364 -16.69 5.61 -19.58
N GLU A 365 -16.55 4.37 -20.09
CA GLU A 365 -15.35 3.93 -20.79
C GLU A 365 -15.00 4.83 -21.96
N ALA A 366 -16.00 5.13 -22.82
CA ALA A 366 -15.81 6.02 -23.97
C ALA A 366 -15.31 7.41 -23.54
N ALA A 367 -15.84 7.95 -22.45
CA ALA A 367 -15.41 9.23 -21.91
C ALA A 367 -13.96 9.20 -21.37
N LEU A 368 -13.59 8.16 -20.62
CA LEU A 368 -12.22 7.98 -20.12
C LEU A 368 -11.21 7.80 -21.26
N ARG A 369 -11.55 7.01 -22.29
CA ARG A 369 -10.74 6.84 -23.49
C ARG A 369 -10.56 8.16 -24.24
N ARG A 370 -11.59 8.96 -24.36
CA ARG A 370 -11.52 10.28 -25.01
C ARG A 370 -10.54 11.21 -24.28
N GLU A 371 -10.54 11.20 -22.94
CA GLU A 371 -9.57 12.00 -22.17
C GLU A 371 -8.14 11.48 -22.30
N LEU A 372 -7.92 10.16 -22.37
CA LEU A 372 -6.61 9.59 -22.72
C LEU A 372 -6.17 9.98 -24.12
N GLN A 373 -7.08 9.89 -25.10
CA GLN A 373 -6.76 10.27 -26.49
C GLN A 373 -6.36 11.72 -26.59
N ARG A 374 -7.01 12.62 -25.82
CA ARG A 374 -6.59 14.03 -25.75
C ARG A 374 -5.16 14.20 -25.20
N VAL A 375 -4.73 13.38 -24.23
CA VAL A 375 -3.33 13.40 -23.80
C VAL A 375 -2.39 13.01 -24.93
N VAL A 376 -2.76 12.01 -25.72
CA VAL A 376 -1.95 11.54 -26.86
C VAL A 376 -1.91 12.58 -27.98
N ASP A 377 -3.03 13.23 -28.31
CA ASP A 377 -3.14 14.15 -29.44
C ASP A 377 -2.64 15.56 -29.12
N GLU A 378 -3.11 16.10 -28.02
CA GLU A 378 -2.87 17.51 -27.60
C GLU A 378 -1.66 17.65 -26.66
N GLY A 379 -1.23 16.53 -26.03
CA GLY A 379 -0.19 16.55 -25.01
C GLY A 379 -0.67 17.05 -23.65
N VAL A 380 0.30 17.46 -22.83
CA VAL A 380 0.12 18.04 -21.49
C VAL A 380 0.76 19.42 -21.49
N SER A 381 0.06 20.40 -20.97
CA SER A 381 0.62 21.76 -20.88
C SER A 381 1.65 21.86 -19.75
N GLU A 382 2.64 22.74 -19.92
CA GLU A 382 3.63 23.04 -18.88
C GLU A 382 2.99 23.50 -17.56
N ALA A 383 1.87 24.22 -17.64
CA ALA A 383 1.14 24.68 -16.46
C ALA A 383 0.53 23.51 -15.66
N GLU A 384 -0.04 22.49 -16.35
CA GLU A 384 -0.53 21.26 -15.70
C GLU A 384 0.62 20.48 -15.07
N LEU A 385 1.70 20.29 -15.83
CA LEU A 385 2.87 19.54 -15.37
C LEU A 385 3.51 20.20 -14.14
N ASN A 386 3.73 21.51 -14.19
CA ASN A 386 4.33 22.26 -13.08
C ASN A 386 3.45 22.26 -11.82
N ARG A 387 2.12 22.28 -11.99
CA ARG A 387 1.18 22.12 -10.86
C ARG A 387 1.32 20.75 -10.21
N VAL A 388 1.41 19.67 -10.99
CA VAL A 388 1.60 18.30 -10.48
C VAL A 388 2.95 18.20 -9.76
N LYS A 389 4.03 18.70 -10.35
CA LYS A 389 5.36 18.74 -9.71
C LYS A 389 5.33 19.44 -8.35
N ALA A 390 4.72 20.61 -8.28
CA ALA A 390 4.59 21.36 -7.03
C ALA A 390 3.79 20.59 -5.96
N GLN A 391 2.72 19.89 -6.36
CA GLN A 391 1.91 19.08 -5.45
C GLN A 391 2.66 17.86 -4.92
N ILE A 392 3.42 17.18 -5.76
CA ILE A 392 4.23 16.01 -5.35
C ILE A 392 5.30 16.47 -4.34
N ILE A 393 5.99 17.56 -4.61
CA ILE A 393 7.01 18.11 -3.70
C ILE A 393 6.38 18.49 -2.35
N SER A 394 5.26 19.22 -2.38
CA SER A 394 4.56 19.61 -1.15
C SER A 394 4.11 18.40 -0.34
N ALA A 395 3.55 17.39 -1.01
CA ALA A 395 3.11 16.16 -0.35
C ALA A 395 4.29 15.39 0.26
N ASP A 396 5.42 15.30 -0.44
CA ASP A 396 6.64 14.66 0.09
C ASP A 396 7.14 15.36 1.35
N VAL A 397 7.22 16.70 1.33
CA VAL A 397 7.62 17.49 2.51
C VAL A 397 6.72 17.21 3.70
N TYR A 398 5.38 17.26 3.53
CA TYR A 398 4.45 16.98 4.61
C TYR A 398 4.51 15.53 5.12
N GLN A 399 4.75 14.58 4.22
CA GLN A 399 4.84 13.17 4.59
C GLN A 399 6.12 12.86 5.37
N ARG A 400 7.23 13.54 5.06
CA ARG A 400 8.50 13.44 5.82
C ARG A 400 8.39 13.93 7.27
N ASP A 401 7.37 14.70 7.62
CA ASP A 401 7.10 15.08 9.00
C ASP A 401 6.63 13.91 9.87
N SER A 402 6.07 12.86 9.28
CA SER A 402 5.60 11.67 10.00
C SER A 402 6.72 10.62 10.13
N MET A 403 7.16 10.34 11.35
CA MET A 403 8.10 9.25 11.63
C MET A 403 7.58 7.88 11.13
N PHE A 404 6.26 7.65 11.26
CA PHE A 404 5.61 6.45 10.74
C PHE A 404 5.74 6.34 9.22
N PHE A 405 5.47 7.44 8.51
CA PHE A 405 5.60 7.46 7.06
C PHE A 405 7.04 7.22 6.64
N GLN A 406 8.02 7.85 7.29
CA GLN A 406 9.44 7.63 7.03
C GLN A 406 9.83 6.15 7.21
N ALA A 407 9.44 5.53 8.34
CA ALA A 407 9.71 4.11 8.61
C ALA A 407 9.05 3.20 7.57
N ARG A 408 7.80 3.50 7.19
CA ARG A 408 7.06 2.77 6.16
C ARG A 408 7.73 2.87 4.80
N MET A 409 8.17 4.06 4.38
CA MET A 409 8.84 4.27 3.10
C MET A 409 10.14 3.50 2.99
N ILE A 410 10.98 3.56 4.03
CA ILE A 410 12.21 2.78 4.12
C ILE A 410 11.89 1.29 3.96
N GLY A 411 10.93 0.78 4.75
CA GLY A 411 10.59 -0.63 4.74
C GLY A 411 10.03 -1.13 3.42
N VAL A 412 9.14 -0.36 2.78
CA VAL A 412 8.59 -0.69 1.45
C VAL A 412 9.70 -0.79 0.41
N LEU A 413 10.54 0.24 0.29
CA LEU A 413 11.58 0.27 -0.74
C LEU A 413 12.57 -0.89 -0.58
N GLU A 414 13.07 -1.12 0.63
CA GLU A 414 13.98 -2.22 0.92
C GLU A 414 13.34 -3.60 0.63
N THR A 415 12.07 -3.75 0.92
CA THR A 415 11.37 -5.04 0.73
C THR A 415 11.12 -5.35 -0.74
N VAL A 416 10.84 -4.34 -1.57
CA VAL A 416 10.61 -4.55 -3.00
C VAL A 416 11.90 -4.58 -3.83
N GLY A 417 13.06 -4.37 -3.20
CA GLY A 417 14.36 -4.43 -3.85
C GLY A 417 14.88 -3.10 -4.40
N LEU A 418 14.27 -2.01 -3.95
CA LEU A 418 14.77 -0.64 -4.11
C LEU A 418 15.57 -0.23 -2.86
N SER A 419 16.13 0.97 -2.86
CA SER A 419 16.84 1.50 -1.69
C SER A 419 16.14 2.71 -1.11
N TYR A 420 16.12 2.83 0.22
CA TYR A 420 15.71 4.07 0.86
C TYR A 420 16.57 5.27 0.45
N ARG A 421 17.82 5.04 0.01
CA ARG A 421 18.72 6.08 -0.51
C ARG A 421 18.22 6.74 -1.79
N ASP A 422 17.33 6.05 -2.51
CA ASP A 422 16.75 6.57 -3.76
C ASP A 422 15.62 7.59 -3.52
N LEU A 423 15.20 7.83 -2.26
CA LEU A 423 14.05 8.72 -1.95
C LEU A 423 14.23 10.14 -2.50
N ASP A 424 15.41 10.72 -2.34
CA ASP A 424 15.69 12.08 -2.85
C ASP A 424 15.85 12.06 -4.38
N LEU A 425 16.42 11.00 -4.93
CA LEU A 425 16.52 10.78 -6.36
C LEU A 425 15.14 10.71 -7.03
N PHE A 426 14.13 10.11 -6.36
CA PHE A 426 12.78 10.06 -6.90
C PHE A 426 12.21 11.46 -7.16
N ILE A 427 12.36 12.39 -6.21
CA ILE A 427 11.88 13.77 -6.36
C ILE A 427 12.66 14.47 -7.46
N GLU A 428 13.98 14.31 -7.50
CA GLU A 428 14.82 14.87 -8.55
C GLU A 428 14.41 14.40 -9.96
N ARG A 429 14.16 13.09 -10.10
CA ARG A 429 13.73 12.50 -11.38
C ARG A 429 12.35 12.98 -11.81
N LEU A 430 11.39 13.05 -10.89
CA LEU A 430 10.05 13.58 -11.18
C LEU A 430 10.11 15.03 -11.67
N GLN A 431 10.97 15.86 -11.08
CA GLN A 431 11.15 17.26 -11.51
C GLN A 431 11.67 17.38 -12.94
N LYS A 432 12.46 16.40 -13.40
CA LYS A 432 13.05 16.39 -14.75
C LYS A 432 12.10 15.88 -15.85
N ILE A 433 10.96 15.29 -15.48
CA ILE A 433 9.99 14.78 -16.46
C ILE A 433 9.41 15.95 -17.27
N THR A 434 9.36 15.74 -18.59
CA THR A 434 8.83 16.70 -19.57
C THR A 434 7.41 16.36 -19.99
N ALA A 435 6.69 17.34 -20.53
CA ALA A 435 5.35 17.14 -21.09
C ALA A 435 5.33 16.11 -22.24
N GLU A 436 6.38 16.10 -23.08
CA GLU A 436 6.48 15.10 -24.15
C GLU A 436 6.70 13.69 -23.61
N GLN A 437 7.49 13.51 -22.56
CA GLN A 437 7.64 12.19 -21.91
C GLN A 437 6.33 11.67 -21.33
N VAL A 438 5.50 12.55 -20.75
CA VAL A 438 4.15 12.17 -20.26
C VAL A 438 3.25 11.72 -21.42
N ARG A 439 3.31 12.45 -22.55
CA ARG A 439 2.59 12.08 -23.76
C ARG A 439 3.08 10.75 -24.35
N GLU A 440 4.40 10.54 -24.36
CA GLU A 440 5.02 9.34 -24.89
C GLU A 440 4.59 8.06 -24.14
N VAL A 441 4.60 8.08 -22.79
CA VAL A 441 4.15 6.91 -22.00
C VAL A 441 2.67 6.64 -22.18
N ALA A 442 1.82 7.66 -22.34
CA ALA A 442 0.41 7.46 -22.66
C ALA A 442 0.24 6.73 -24.00
N ARG A 443 0.94 7.18 -25.06
CA ARG A 443 0.90 6.57 -26.40
C ARG A 443 1.48 5.17 -26.43
N LYS A 444 2.56 4.91 -25.67
CA LYS A 444 3.28 3.64 -25.69
C LYS A 444 2.56 2.54 -24.92
N TYR A 445 2.01 2.86 -23.75
CA TYR A 445 1.55 1.85 -22.79
C TYR A 445 0.03 1.75 -22.68
N LEU A 446 -0.72 2.84 -22.89
CA LEU A 446 -2.16 2.82 -22.70
C LEU A 446 -2.90 2.46 -23.99
N VAL A 447 -2.48 1.33 -24.56
CA VAL A 447 -2.98 0.78 -25.84
C VAL A 447 -3.93 -0.39 -25.60
N ASP A 448 -4.78 -0.67 -26.59
CA ASP A 448 -5.83 -1.68 -26.49
C ASP A 448 -5.29 -3.08 -26.23
N ASP A 449 -4.16 -3.46 -26.83
CA ASP A 449 -3.57 -4.78 -26.66
C ASP A 449 -3.12 -5.08 -25.20
N GLN A 450 -3.00 -4.06 -24.37
CA GLN A 450 -2.64 -4.21 -22.96
C GLN A 450 -3.79 -3.90 -22.01
N LEU A 451 -4.99 -3.63 -22.53
CA LEU A 451 -6.12 -3.19 -21.75
C LEU A 451 -6.97 -4.35 -21.24
N THR A 452 -7.27 -4.33 -19.96
CA THR A 452 -8.34 -5.12 -19.35
C THR A 452 -9.41 -4.18 -18.82
N VAL A 453 -10.69 -4.43 -19.17
CA VAL A 453 -11.84 -3.62 -18.77
C VAL A 453 -12.81 -4.47 -17.96
N ALA A 454 -13.21 -3.97 -16.80
CA ALA A 454 -14.27 -4.54 -15.99
C ALA A 454 -15.43 -3.57 -15.85
N TYR A 455 -16.64 -4.02 -16.19
CA TYR A 455 -17.88 -3.31 -15.94
C TYR A 455 -18.57 -3.86 -14.69
N LEU A 456 -18.97 -2.97 -13.80
CA LEU A 456 -19.94 -3.28 -12.77
C LEU A 456 -21.34 -3.10 -13.39
N ASP A 457 -22.08 -4.20 -13.48
CA ASP A 457 -23.48 -4.24 -13.87
C ASP A 457 -24.33 -4.34 -12.60
N PRO A 458 -24.95 -3.22 -12.15
CA PRO A 458 -25.63 -3.18 -10.87
C PRO A 458 -26.89 -4.05 -10.90
N GLN A 459 -26.96 -5.01 -9.98
CA GLN A 459 -28.16 -5.81 -9.74
C GLN A 459 -28.99 -5.19 -8.61
N PRO A 460 -30.29 -5.46 -8.54
CA PRO A 460 -31.15 -4.96 -7.47
C PRO A 460 -30.59 -5.30 -6.09
N LEU A 461 -30.59 -4.34 -5.19
CA LEU A 461 -30.26 -4.56 -3.79
C LEU A 461 -31.36 -5.43 -3.18
N ALA A 462 -31.01 -6.62 -2.68
CA ALA A 462 -31.95 -7.38 -1.87
C ALA A 462 -32.33 -6.56 -0.63
N ALA A 463 -33.61 -6.60 -0.23
CA ALA A 463 -34.04 -5.97 1.01
C ALA A 463 -33.20 -6.53 2.16
N ALA A 464 -32.26 -5.72 2.67
CA ALA A 464 -31.29 -6.19 3.64
C ALA A 464 -31.95 -6.52 4.97
N PRO A 465 -31.70 -7.70 5.56
CA PRO A 465 -31.95 -7.89 6.97
C PRO A 465 -31.07 -6.93 7.79
N PRO A 466 -31.53 -6.48 8.97
CA PRO A 466 -30.75 -5.56 9.80
C PRO A 466 -29.38 -6.18 10.13
N ARG A 467 -28.33 -5.49 9.75
CA ARG A 467 -26.94 -5.94 9.93
C ARG A 467 -26.55 -5.89 11.41
N ALA A 468 -25.96 -6.99 11.90
CA ALA A 468 -25.21 -6.97 13.15
C ALA A 468 -24.04 -5.98 13.05
N ALA A 469 -23.78 -5.22 14.13
CA ALA A 469 -22.64 -4.34 14.20
C ALA A 469 -21.33 -5.12 14.00
N PRO A 470 -20.31 -4.54 13.33
CA PRO A 470 -19.04 -5.21 13.15
C PRO A 470 -18.43 -5.58 14.51
N PRO A 471 -17.78 -6.75 14.64
CA PRO A 471 -17.16 -7.15 15.88
C PRO A 471 -16.14 -6.11 16.33
N ALA A 472 -16.16 -5.77 17.64
CA ALA A 472 -15.29 -4.77 18.26
C ALA A 472 -13.83 -5.27 18.32
N GLY A 473 -13.19 -5.41 17.20
CA GLY A 473 -11.81 -5.89 17.05
C GLY A 473 -11.24 -5.62 15.66
N ALA A 474 -12.07 -5.29 14.68
CA ALA A 474 -11.65 -4.97 13.31
C ALA A 474 -11.09 -3.53 13.20
N ARG A 475 -10.25 -3.10 14.15
CA ARG A 475 -9.48 -1.87 14.05
C ARG A 475 -8.11 -2.18 13.44
N HIS A 476 -8.09 -2.67 12.22
CA HIS A 476 -6.86 -2.71 11.44
C HIS A 476 -6.85 -1.50 10.51
N GLY A 477 -5.81 -0.69 10.69
CA GLY A 477 -5.69 0.67 10.19
C GLY A 477 -5.81 0.81 8.68
N ASN A 478 -6.48 1.89 8.32
CA ASN A 478 -6.31 2.55 7.01
C ASN A 478 -4.93 3.20 6.89
#